data_81a8964206d5941e188a7d75990aaa19
#
_entry.id   81a8964206d5941e188a7d75990aaa19
#
_cell.length_a   1.000
_cell.length_b   1.000
_cell.length_c   1.000
_cell.angle_alpha   90.00
_cell.angle_beta   90.00
_cell.angle_gamma   90.00
#
_symmetry.space_group_name_H-M   'P 1'
#
loop_
_entity.id
_entity.type
_entity.pdbx_description
1 polymer ?
#
loop_
_entity_poly.entity_id
_entity_poly.type
_entity_poly.pdbx_seq_one_letter_code
_entity_poly.pdbx_strand_id
1 'polypeptide(L)'
;SDTCRDISVTCIAPTKTFNIAGIQTAAIVVPDKFLRHKMWRGLNTDEVAEPNVFAVDAAIAAFTDGGEWLDSLRQYLYENKQYVRKFVSENIPDMKVVYSEATYLLWLDCSKITDNAKQLSAFIRKNTGLYMSPGLSYGKNGKAFIRLNIACPRSIVEEGMKRLAEGTTASRKMNAETVNIDNAAKKGDIDE
;
A
#
# COMPACT_ATOMS: atom_id res chain seq x y z
N SER A 1 -25.61 -4.06 -16.57
CA SER A 1 -26.44 -4.44 -17.74
C SER A 1 -26.57 -5.95 -17.83
N ASP A 2 -27.58 -6.45 -18.53
CA ASP A 2 -27.80 -7.89 -18.74
C ASP A 2 -26.62 -8.52 -19.48
N THR A 3 -26.09 -7.83 -20.49
CA THR A 3 -24.87 -8.26 -21.19
C THR A 3 -23.66 -8.48 -20.23
N CYS A 4 -23.44 -7.56 -19.31
CA CYS A 4 -22.35 -7.75 -18.32
C CYS A 4 -22.63 -8.93 -17.42
N ARG A 5 -23.88 -9.14 -17.00
CA ARG A 5 -24.28 -10.28 -16.17
C ARG A 5 -23.94 -11.61 -16.86
N ASP A 6 -24.22 -11.71 -18.17
CA ASP A 6 -24.08 -12.96 -18.91
C ASP A 6 -22.61 -13.34 -19.21
N ILE A 7 -21.69 -12.38 -19.16
CA ILE A 7 -20.26 -12.59 -19.44
C ILE A 7 -19.34 -12.37 -18.23
N SER A 8 -19.88 -12.06 -17.03
CA SER A 8 -19.08 -11.70 -15.89
C SER A 8 -18.73 -12.88 -14.98
N VAL A 9 -17.52 -12.80 -14.42
CA VAL A 9 -17.08 -13.59 -13.27
C VAL A 9 -16.67 -12.59 -12.19
N THR A 10 -17.36 -12.60 -11.05
CA THR A 10 -17.12 -11.67 -9.96
C THR A 10 -16.52 -12.42 -8.77
N CYS A 11 -15.32 -12.02 -8.34
CA CYS A 11 -14.65 -12.56 -7.16
C CYS A 11 -14.88 -11.62 -5.98
N ILE A 12 -15.37 -12.15 -4.85
CA ILE A 12 -15.66 -11.41 -3.63
C ILE A 12 -14.94 -12.09 -2.47
N ALA A 13 -14.19 -11.32 -1.66
CA ALA A 13 -13.53 -11.86 -0.49
C ALA A 13 -13.69 -10.93 0.71
N PRO A 14 -14.06 -11.44 1.90
CA PRO A 14 -14.13 -10.66 3.13
C PRO A 14 -12.74 -10.37 3.73
N THR A 15 -11.72 -11.06 3.25
CA THR A 15 -10.41 -11.22 3.89
C THR A 15 -9.66 -9.92 4.12
N LYS A 16 -9.74 -8.94 3.20
CA LYS A 16 -9.08 -7.63 3.35
C LYS A 16 -9.96 -6.63 4.11
N THR A 17 -11.25 -6.62 3.82
CA THR A 17 -12.22 -5.71 4.44
C THR A 17 -12.31 -5.95 5.94
N PHE A 18 -12.36 -7.21 6.37
CA PHE A 18 -12.56 -7.60 7.77
C PHE A 18 -11.28 -8.11 8.46
N ASN A 19 -10.12 -7.93 7.83
CA ASN A 19 -8.81 -8.33 8.38
C ASN A 19 -8.72 -9.82 8.74
N ILE A 20 -9.35 -10.69 7.97
CA ILE A 20 -9.38 -12.15 8.14
C ILE A 20 -8.64 -12.89 7.04
N ALA A 21 -7.52 -12.35 6.56
CA ALA A 21 -6.76 -12.93 5.46
C ALA A 21 -6.26 -14.37 5.72
N GLY A 22 -6.04 -14.75 7.00
CA GLY A 22 -5.66 -16.10 7.40
C GLY A 22 -6.74 -17.15 7.12
N ILE A 23 -8.00 -16.75 6.94
CA ILE A 23 -9.11 -17.64 6.57
C ILE A 23 -9.01 -18.11 5.10
N GLN A 24 -8.30 -17.37 4.24
CA GLN A 24 -8.00 -17.75 2.85
C GLN A 24 -9.24 -18.18 2.05
N THR A 25 -10.29 -17.36 2.06
CA THR A 25 -11.53 -17.67 1.36
C THR A 25 -11.99 -16.54 0.42
N ALA A 26 -12.66 -16.93 -0.65
CA ALA A 26 -13.33 -16.05 -1.57
C ALA A 26 -14.57 -16.74 -2.15
N ALA A 27 -15.57 -15.95 -2.51
CA ALA A 27 -16.73 -16.42 -3.27
C ALA A 27 -16.60 -15.98 -4.73
N ILE A 28 -17.00 -16.84 -5.66
CA ILE A 28 -17.01 -16.57 -7.09
C ILE A 28 -18.46 -16.60 -7.56
N VAL A 29 -18.96 -15.45 -8.00
CA VAL A 29 -20.34 -15.30 -8.50
C VAL A 29 -20.31 -15.30 -10.03
N VAL A 30 -20.96 -16.28 -10.63
CA VAL A 30 -21.05 -16.45 -12.08
C VAL A 30 -22.51 -16.70 -12.46
N PRO A 31 -23.23 -15.70 -12.97
CA PRO A 31 -24.65 -15.84 -13.33
C PRO A 31 -24.89 -16.82 -14.49
N ASP A 32 -24.06 -16.77 -15.53
CA ASP A 32 -24.17 -17.67 -16.67
C ASP A 32 -23.85 -19.13 -16.29
N LYS A 33 -24.72 -20.05 -16.66
CA LYS A 33 -24.61 -21.47 -16.26
C LYS A 33 -23.42 -22.17 -16.90
N PHE A 34 -23.05 -21.83 -18.11
CA PHE A 34 -21.97 -22.47 -18.86
C PHE A 34 -20.60 -21.97 -18.32
N LEU A 35 -20.45 -20.67 -18.11
CA LEU A 35 -19.28 -20.11 -17.49
C LEU A 35 -19.11 -20.60 -16.05
N ARG A 36 -20.21 -20.69 -15.29
CA ARG A 36 -20.19 -21.21 -13.92
C ARG A 36 -19.71 -22.65 -13.86
N HIS A 37 -20.18 -23.50 -14.79
CA HIS A 37 -19.70 -24.88 -14.88
C HIS A 37 -18.21 -24.95 -15.22
N LYS A 38 -17.73 -24.14 -16.16
CA LYS A 38 -16.30 -24.08 -16.50
C LYS A 38 -15.46 -23.64 -15.30
N MET A 39 -15.90 -22.60 -14.59
CA MET A 39 -15.21 -22.09 -13.40
C MET A 39 -15.15 -23.15 -12.31
N TRP A 40 -16.28 -23.80 -12.02
CA TRP A 40 -16.33 -24.89 -11.04
C TRP A 40 -15.39 -26.05 -11.40
N ARG A 41 -15.36 -26.45 -12.68
CA ARG A 41 -14.45 -27.48 -13.17
C ARG A 41 -12.98 -27.08 -12.99
N GLY A 42 -12.62 -25.84 -13.35
CA GLY A 42 -11.24 -25.32 -13.18
C GLY A 42 -10.80 -25.34 -11.71
N LEU A 43 -11.61 -24.81 -10.80
CA LEU A 43 -11.31 -24.78 -9.37
C LEU A 43 -11.10 -26.19 -8.77
N ASN A 44 -11.92 -27.18 -9.20
CA ASN A 44 -11.75 -28.55 -8.74
C ASN A 44 -10.54 -29.23 -9.37
N THR A 45 -10.20 -28.91 -10.61
CA THR A 45 -9.00 -29.45 -11.27
C THR A 45 -7.73 -28.96 -10.61
N ASP A 46 -7.72 -27.71 -10.15
CA ASP A 46 -6.59 -27.08 -9.44
C ASP A 46 -6.60 -27.34 -7.93
N GLU A 47 -7.55 -28.13 -7.43
CA GLU A 47 -7.73 -28.50 -5.99
C GLU A 47 -7.84 -27.27 -5.07
N VAL A 48 -8.45 -26.18 -5.55
CA VAL A 48 -8.64 -24.91 -4.79
C VAL A 48 -10.12 -24.63 -4.47
N ALA A 49 -11.02 -25.58 -4.74
CA ALA A 49 -12.45 -25.42 -4.53
C ALA A 49 -12.89 -25.61 -3.06
N GLU A 50 -12.07 -26.28 -2.25
CA GLU A 50 -12.42 -26.63 -0.89
C GLU A 50 -11.92 -25.58 0.10
N PRO A 51 -12.82 -24.80 0.75
CA PRO A 51 -12.43 -23.86 1.79
C PRO A 51 -12.04 -24.60 3.07
N ASN A 52 -11.22 -23.95 3.92
CA ASN A 52 -10.97 -24.49 5.26
C ASN A 52 -12.27 -24.51 6.10
N VAL A 53 -12.29 -25.31 7.15
CA VAL A 53 -13.48 -25.59 7.98
C VAL A 53 -14.14 -24.33 8.56
N PHE A 54 -13.40 -23.26 8.85
CA PHE A 54 -13.92 -22.03 9.42
C PHE A 54 -14.32 -20.99 8.37
N ALA A 55 -14.00 -21.22 7.09
CA ALA A 55 -14.06 -20.19 6.06
C ALA A 55 -15.50 -19.72 5.78
N VAL A 56 -16.44 -20.63 5.72
CA VAL A 56 -17.85 -20.32 5.40
C VAL A 56 -18.49 -19.52 6.54
N ASP A 57 -18.37 -20.01 7.77
CA ASP A 57 -18.95 -19.35 8.95
C ASP A 57 -18.33 -17.97 9.18
N ALA A 58 -17.00 -17.84 9.03
CA ALA A 58 -16.31 -16.57 9.13
C ALA A 58 -16.73 -15.59 8.04
N ALA A 59 -16.93 -16.04 6.80
CA ALA A 59 -17.39 -15.19 5.72
C ALA A 59 -18.85 -14.74 5.94
N ILE A 60 -19.72 -15.63 6.38
CA ILE A 60 -21.11 -15.30 6.70
C ILE A 60 -21.14 -14.24 7.82
N ALA A 61 -20.49 -14.49 8.97
CA ALA A 61 -20.45 -13.55 10.08
C ALA A 61 -19.87 -12.18 9.64
N ALA A 62 -18.81 -12.16 8.85
CA ALA A 62 -18.22 -10.92 8.35
C ALA A 62 -19.21 -10.10 7.52
N PHE A 63 -19.95 -10.73 6.61
CA PHE A 63 -20.87 -10.03 5.72
C PHE A 63 -22.24 -9.72 6.36
N THR A 64 -22.68 -10.49 7.36
CA THR A 64 -23.97 -10.24 8.03
C THR A 64 -23.84 -9.34 9.24
N ASP A 65 -22.80 -9.54 10.06
CA ASP A 65 -22.69 -8.92 11.38
C ASP A 65 -21.54 -7.87 11.46
N GLY A 66 -20.65 -7.86 10.48
CA GLY A 66 -19.44 -7.02 10.50
C GLY A 66 -19.66 -5.54 10.16
N GLY A 67 -20.89 -5.08 9.90
CA GLY A 67 -21.19 -3.73 9.40
C GLY A 67 -20.71 -2.61 10.34
N GLU A 68 -21.12 -2.61 11.59
CA GLU A 68 -20.74 -1.59 12.58
C GLU A 68 -19.22 -1.54 12.83
N TRP A 69 -18.59 -2.72 12.89
CA TRP A 69 -17.14 -2.80 13.01
C TRP A 69 -16.43 -2.17 11.81
N LEU A 70 -16.92 -2.46 10.59
CA LEU A 70 -16.37 -1.91 9.36
C LEU A 70 -16.50 -0.39 9.31
N ASP A 71 -17.62 0.16 9.70
CA ASP A 71 -17.84 1.61 9.72
C ASP A 71 -16.91 2.30 10.73
N SER A 72 -16.74 1.72 11.92
CA SER A 72 -15.79 2.19 12.92
C SER A 72 -14.34 2.13 12.39
N LEU A 73 -13.96 1.05 11.71
CA LEU A 73 -12.64 0.93 11.08
C LEU A 73 -12.42 1.96 9.98
N ARG A 74 -13.43 2.21 9.14
CA ARG A 74 -13.35 3.21 8.07
C ARG A 74 -13.12 4.61 8.62
N GLN A 75 -13.81 4.98 9.69
CA GLN A 75 -13.60 6.25 10.39
C GLN A 75 -12.18 6.35 10.94
N TYR A 76 -11.70 5.32 11.62
CA TYR A 76 -10.35 5.26 12.17
C TYR A 76 -9.27 5.40 11.09
N LEU A 77 -9.42 4.70 9.98
CA LEU A 77 -8.49 4.79 8.83
C LEU A 77 -8.53 6.17 8.16
N TYR A 78 -9.72 6.78 8.09
CA TYR A 78 -9.85 8.16 7.60
C TYR A 78 -9.06 9.14 8.47
N GLU A 79 -9.17 9.03 9.79
CA GLU A 79 -8.40 9.85 10.73
C GLU A 79 -6.89 9.62 10.61
N ASN A 80 -6.45 8.37 10.46
CA ASN A 80 -5.05 8.05 10.17
C ASN A 80 -4.58 8.72 8.87
N LYS A 81 -5.40 8.67 7.82
CA LYS A 81 -5.12 9.32 6.54
C LYS A 81 -4.97 10.84 6.69
N GLN A 82 -5.87 11.50 7.42
CA GLN A 82 -5.79 12.94 7.65
C GLN A 82 -4.53 13.31 8.46
N TYR A 83 -4.21 12.53 9.48
CA TYR A 83 -2.98 12.72 10.25
C TYR A 83 -1.73 12.66 9.36
N VAL A 84 -1.59 11.60 8.54
CA VAL A 84 -0.44 11.45 7.63
C VAL A 84 -0.36 12.62 6.65
N ARG A 85 -1.48 13.05 6.06
CA ARG A 85 -1.50 14.18 5.13
C ARG A 85 -1.01 15.46 5.79
N LYS A 86 -1.52 15.75 6.98
CA LYS A 86 -1.11 16.93 7.75
C LYS A 86 0.36 16.86 8.10
N PHE A 87 0.81 15.74 8.68
CA PHE A 87 2.20 15.54 9.08
C PHE A 87 3.17 15.73 7.91
N VAL A 88 2.91 15.09 6.77
CA VAL A 88 3.77 15.18 5.59
C VAL A 88 3.83 16.61 5.07
N SER A 89 2.70 17.32 4.99
CA SER A 89 2.67 18.72 4.52
C SER A 89 3.43 19.68 5.42
N GLU A 90 3.45 19.43 6.74
CA GLU A 90 4.10 20.29 7.72
C GLU A 90 5.60 19.98 7.90
N ASN A 91 6.00 18.70 7.80
CA ASN A 91 7.35 18.24 8.16
C ASN A 91 8.20 17.80 6.96
N ILE A 92 7.59 17.47 5.82
CA ILE A 92 8.29 17.00 4.61
C ILE A 92 7.70 17.69 3.38
N PRO A 93 7.85 19.02 3.21
CA PRO A 93 7.14 19.80 2.19
C PRO A 93 7.43 19.38 0.73
N ASP A 94 8.56 18.69 0.48
CA ASP A 94 8.91 18.16 -0.84
C ASP A 94 8.31 16.77 -1.12
N MET A 95 7.59 16.19 -0.15
CA MET A 95 6.84 14.95 -0.32
C MET A 95 5.35 15.26 -0.37
N LYS A 96 4.61 14.61 -1.25
CA LYS A 96 3.17 14.80 -1.37
C LYS A 96 2.43 13.48 -1.17
N VAL A 97 1.43 13.47 -0.31
CA VAL A 97 0.47 12.36 -0.25
C VAL A 97 -0.52 12.50 -1.39
N VAL A 98 -0.51 11.53 -2.31
CA VAL A 98 -1.45 11.51 -3.45
C VAL A 98 -2.88 11.37 -2.92
N TYR A 99 -3.80 12.15 -3.49
CA TYR A 99 -5.20 12.07 -3.12
C TYR A 99 -5.78 10.69 -3.47
N SER A 100 -6.51 10.10 -2.53
CA SER A 100 -7.26 8.86 -2.74
C SER A 100 -8.49 8.83 -1.84
N GLU A 101 -9.63 8.39 -2.36
CA GLU A 101 -10.87 8.22 -1.61
C GLU A 101 -10.96 6.85 -0.94
N ALA A 102 -10.31 5.86 -1.53
CA ALA A 102 -10.36 4.47 -1.08
C ALA A 102 -9.03 4.00 -0.49
N THR A 103 -9.08 2.85 0.16
CA THR A 103 -7.95 2.06 0.67
C THR A 103 -7.18 2.71 1.84
N TYR A 104 -6.48 1.87 2.55
CA TYR A 104 -5.53 2.20 3.63
C TYR A 104 -4.08 2.24 3.13
N LEU A 105 -3.88 2.19 1.83
CA LEU A 105 -2.57 2.25 1.19
C LEU A 105 -2.40 3.64 0.57
N LEU A 106 -1.46 4.41 1.09
CA LEU A 106 -1.18 5.75 0.58
C LEU A 106 0.00 5.73 -0.38
N TRP A 107 -0.08 6.54 -1.43
CA TRP A 107 1.04 6.86 -2.30
C TRP A 107 1.69 8.15 -1.85
N LEU A 108 3.00 8.11 -1.64
CA LEU A 108 3.84 9.25 -1.35
C LEU A 108 4.62 9.58 -2.61
N ASP A 109 4.36 10.72 -3.20
CA ASP A 109 5.12 11.28 -4.31
C ASP A 109 6.41 11.90 -3.77
N CYS A 110 7.54 11.32 -4.14
CA CYS A 110 8.88 11.72 -3.73
C CYS A 110 9.65 12.39 -4.88
N SER A 111 9.00 12.76 -5.98
CA SER A 111 9.63 13.25 -7.20
C SER A 111 10.48 14.52 -7.01
N LYS A 112 10.17 15.34 -6.00
CA LYS A 112 10.99 16.50 -5.60
C LYS A 112 12.20 16.15 -4.74
N ILE A 113 12.28 14.93 -4.23
CA ILE A 113 13.36 14.46 -3.33
C ILE A 113 14.33 13.56 -4.11
N THR A 114 13.78 12.68 -4.96
CA THR A 114 14.55 11.68 -5.70
C THR A 114 13.81 11.22 -6.95
N ASP A 115 14.57 10.81 -7.95
CA ASP A 115 14.07 10.09 -9.12
C ASP A 115 14.02 8.56 -8.91
N ASN A 116 14.50 8.07 -7.76
CA ASN A 116 14.59 6.66 -7.41
C ASN A 116 14.13 6.39 -5.96
N ALA A 117 12.81 6.34 -5.79
CA ALA A 117 12.19 6.10 -4.48
C ALA A 117 12.50 4.71 -3.88
N LYS A 118 12.99 3.74 -4.70
CA LYS A 118 13.48 2.45 -4.18
C LYS A 118 14.74 2.65 -3.33
N GLN A 119 15.68 3.49 -3.79
CA GLN A 119 16.87 3.79 -3.01
C GLN A 119 16.53 4.59 -1.77
N LEU A 120 15.66 5.59 -1.87
CA LEU A 120 15.20 6.38 -0.74
C LEU A 120 14.52 5.49 0.33
N SER A 121 13.61 4.60 -0.05
CA SER A 121 12.95 3.70 0.90
C SER A 121 13.92 2.72 1.57
N ALA A 122 14.91 2.22 0.85
CA ALA A 122 15.96 1.38 1.39
C ALA A 122 16.86 2.14 2.38
N PHE A 123 17.23 3.37 2.05
CA PHE A 123 18.00 4.26 2.93
C PHE A 123 17.24 4.56 4.24
N ILE A 124 15.96 4.96 4.14
CA ILE A 124 15.11 5.23 5.30
C ILE A 124 15.02 3.97 6.17
N ARG A 125 14.76 2.80 5.57
CA ARG A 125 14.71 1.54 6.31
C ARG A 125 16.01 1.24 7.07
N LYS A 126 17.16 1.43 6.41
CA LYS A 126 18.47 1.18 7.02
C LYS A 126 18.73 2.08 8.24
N ASN A 127 18.34 3.35 8.17
CA ASN A 127 18.67 4.36 9.17
C ASN A 127 17.63 4.48 10.29
N THR A 128 16.36 4.17 10.02
CA THR A 128 15.26 4.38 10.97
C THR A 128 14.44 3.12 11.28
N GLY A 129 14.66 2.02 10.53
CA GLY A 129 13.89 0.79 10.66
C GLY A 129 12.48 0.87 10.00
N LEU A 130 12.07 2.01 9.43
CA LEU A 130 10.77 2.15 8.78
C LEU A 130 10.74 1.38 7.45
N TYR A 131 9.86 0.38 7.37
CA TYR A 131 9.62 -0.36 6.13
C TYR A 131 8.46 0.23 5.34
N MET A 132 8.72 0.52 4.06
CA MET A 132 7.72 0.97 3.08
C MET A 132 7.97 0.26 1.74
N SER A 133 6.92 0.10 0.94
CA SER A 133 7.05 -0.56 -0.36
C SER A 133 7.45 0.45 -1.44
N PRO A 134 8.55 0.24 -2.19
CA PRO A 134 8.88 1.11 -3.31
C PRO A 134 7.84 0.99 -4.42
N GLY A 135 7.42 2.11 -4.98
CA GLY A 135 6.37 2.17 -6.00
C GLY A 135 6.76 1.47 -7.31
N LEU A 136 8.05 1.36 -7.62
CA LEU A 136 8.55 0.62 -8.77
C LEU A 136 8.08 -0.86 -8.80
N SER A 137 7.80 -1.46 -7.64
CA SER A 137 7.24 -2.81 -7.53
C SER A 137 5.82 -2.94 -8.13
N TYR A 138 5.17 -1.82 -8.42
CA TYR A 138 3.80 -1.76 -8.96
C TYR A 138 3.75 -1.22 -10.40
N GLY A 139 4.92 -1.05 -11.04
CA GLY A 139 5.04 -0.59 -12.41
C GLY A 139 6.05 0.56 -12.57
N LYS A 140 6.51 0.76 -13.81
CA LYS A 140 7.57 1.75 -14.13
C LYS A 140 7.22 3.17 -13.72
N ASN A 141 5.94 3.55 -13.80
CA ASN A 141 5.46 4.88 -13.40
C ASN A 141 5.56 5.13 -11.89
N GLY A 142 5.73 4.07 -11.08
CA GLY A 142 5.94 4.16 -9.65
C GLY A 142 7.38 4.48 -9.21
N LYS A 143 8.32 4.76 -10.14
CA LYS A 143 9.76 4.93 -9.83
C LYS A 143 10.03 5.99 -8.75
N ALA A 144 9.30 7.11 -8.76
CA ALA A 144 9.44 8.21 -7.81
C ALA A 144 8.46 8.13 -6.61
N PHE A 145 7.76 7.01 -6.42
CA PHE A 145 6.73 6.85 -5.41
C PHE A 145 7.09 5.81 -4.36
N ILE A 146 6.54 6.00 -3.16
CA ILE A 146 6.59 5.02 -2.06
C ILE A 146 5.16 4.72 -1.63
N ARG A 147 4.84 3.45 -1.40
CA ARG A 147 3.56 3.05 -0.83
C ARG A 147 3.68 2.86 0.68
N LEU A 148 2.83 3.56 1.41
CA LEU A 148 2.70 3.49 2.87
C LEU A 148 1.39 2.79 3.25
N ASN A 149 1.45 1.83 4.19
CA ASN A 149 0.27 1.21 4.81
C ASN A 149 -0.05 1.91 6.14
N ILE A 150 -1.29 2.35 6.31
CA ILE A 150 -1.77 3.04 7.52
C ILE A 150 -2.82 2.23 8.31
N ALA A 151 -3.02 0.96 7.94
CA ALA A 151 -3.93 0.04 8.66
C ALA A 151 -3.23 -0.56 9.89
N CYS A 152 -2.89 0.30 10.84
CA CYS A 152 -2.29 -0.05 12.11
C CYS A 152 -2.72 0.97 13.18
N PRO A 153 -2.43 0.72 14.48
CA PRO A 153 -2.72 1.67 15.56
C PRO A 153 -2.13 3.04 15.29
N ARG A 154 -2.83 4.11 15.72
CA ARG A 154 -2.42 5.50 15.56
C ARG A 154 -0.99 5.74 16.04
N SER A 155 -0.61 5.19 17.20
CA SER A 155 0.75 5.31 17.75
C SER A 155 1.83 4.78 16.82
N ILE A 156 1.55 3.71 16.08
CA ILE A 156 2.46 3.15 15.07
C ILE A 156 2.56 4.07 13.85
N VAL A 157 1.42 4.66 13.42
CA VAL A 157 1.42 5.65 12.33
C VAL A 157 2.25 6.87 12.72
N GLU A 158 2.07 7.39 13.93
CA GLU A 158 2.80 8.55 14.46
C GLU A 158 4.31 8.31 14.52
N GLU A 159 4.70 7.16 15.04
CA GLU A 159 6.10 6.76 15.08
C GLU A 159 6.67 6.58 13.67
N GLY A 160 5.92 5.94 12.77
CA GLY A 160 6.29 5.80 11.37
C GLY A 160 6.52 7.13 10.66
N MET A 161 5.69 8.14 10.95
CA MET A 161 5.84 9.47 10.35
C MET A 161 7.07 10.21 10.87
N LYS A 162 7.39 10.11 12.15
CA LYS A 162 8.65 10.65 12.71
C LYS A 162 9.86 10.03 12.02
N ARG A 163 9.92 8.72 11.91
CA ARG A 163 10.98 7.98 11.22
C ARG A 163 11.09 8.33 9.73
N LEU A 164 9.95 8.58 9.09
CA LEU A 164 9.93 9.05 7.69
C LEU A 164 10.61 10.43 7.56
N ALA A 165 10.28 11.37 8.44
CA ALA A 165 10.87 12.71 8.44
C ALA A 165 12.38 12.68 8.75
N GLU A 166 12.78 11.92 9.76
CA GLU A 166 14.18 11.71 10.13
C GLU A 166 14.99 11.12 8.98
N GLY A 167 14.51 10.02 8.39
CA GLY A 167 15.19 9.35 7.29
C GLY A 167 15.27 10.20 6.02
N THR A 168 14.22 10.98 5.73
CA THR A 168 14.22 11.91 4.59
C THR A 168 15.23 13.03 4.80
N THR A 169 15.30 13.58 6.00
CA THR A 169 16.27 14.62 6.35
C THR A 169 17.71 14.12 6.27
N ALA A 170 17.97 12.92 6.79
CA ALA A 170 19.28 12.29 6.69
C ALA A 170 19.72 12.01 5.25
N SER A 171 18.78 11.56 4.40
CA SER A 171 19.05 11.34 2.97
C SER A 171 19.44 12.62 2.25
N ARG A 172 18.78 13.76 2.55
CA ARG A 172 19.12 15.06 1.96
C ARG A 172 20.52 15.54 2.38
N LYS A 173 20.88 15.38 3.64
CA LYS A 173 22.21 15.75 4.14
C LYS A 173 23.30 14.96 3.41
N MET A 174 23.14 13.65 3.31
CA MET A 174 24.09 12.78 2.60
C MET A 174 24.25 13.18 1.14
N ASN A 175 23.14 13.47 0.41
CA ASN A 175 23.22 13.89 -0.99
C ASN A 175 23.91 15.25 -1.14
N ALA A 176 23.68 16.20 -0.23
CA ALA A 176 24.34 17.50 -0.24
C ALA A 176 25.87 17.40 0.00
N GLU A 177 26.29 16.53 0.91
CA GLU A 177 27.69 16.24 1.19
C GLU A 177 28.38 15.61 -0.03
N THR A 178 27.74 14.64 -0.67
CA THR A 178 28.27 13.99 -1.89
C THR A 178 28.47 15.01 -3.01
N VAL A 179 27.51 15.89 -3.28
CA VAL A 179 27.60 16.93 -4.30
C VAL A 179 28.74 17.92 -4.00
N ASN A 180 28.96 18.27 -2.72
CA ASN A 180 30.04 19.17 -2.32
C ASN A 180 31.41 18.53 -2.54
N ILE A 181 31.57 17.24 -2.27
CA ILE A 181 32.82 16.49 -2.50
C ILE A 181 33.13 16.42 -4.00
N ASP A 182 32.14 16.09 -4.82
CA ASP A 182 32.30 16.02 -6.28
C ASP A 182 32.66 17.38 -6.90
N ASN A 183 32.10 18.47 -6.36
CA ASN A 183 32.41 19.83 -6.81
C ASN A 183 33.81 20.29 -6.36
N ALA A 184 34.26 19.87 -5.17
CA ALA A 184 35.61 20.14 -4.69
C ALA A 184 36.67 19.40 -5.52
N ALA A 185 36.44 18.13 -5.83
CA ALA A 185 37.32 17.33 -6.69
C ALA A 185 37.48 17.95 -8.10
N LYS A 186 36.36 18.38 -8.71
CA LYS A 186 36.41 19.05 -10.04
C LYS A 186 37.11 20.39 -10.05
N LYS A 187 37.18 21.11 -8.93
CA LYS A 187 37.97 22.38 -8.86
C LYS A 187 39.45 22.13 -8.68
N GLY A 188 39.86 21.03 -8.01
CA GLY A 188 41.26 20.66 -7.86
C GLY A 188 41.93 20.21 -9.18
N ASP A 189 41.16 19.65 -10.12
CA ASP A 189 41.66 19.20 -11.43
C ASP A 189 41.83 20.36 -12.48
N ILE A 190 41.46 21.59 -12.14
CA ILE A 190 41.55 22.75 -13.02
C ILE A 190 42.79 23.64 -12.69
N ASP A 191 43.39 23.41 -11.53
CA ASP A 191 44.54 24.20 -11.07
C ASP A 191 45.91 23.46 -11.23
N GLU A 192 45.95 22.33 -11.95
CA GLU A 192 47.17 21.67 -12.48
C GLU A 192 47.29 21.85 -14.00
#